data_6690bbf151008fd411cd3a5f2836e4ed
#
_entry.id   6690bbf151008fd411cd3a5f2836e4ed
#
_cell.length_a   1.000
_cell.length_b   1.000
_cell.length_c   1.000
_cell.angle_alpha   90.00
_cell.angle_beta   90.00
_cell.angle_gamma   90.00
#
_symmetry.space_group_name_H-M   'P 1'
#
loop_
_entity.id
_entity.type
_entity.pdbx_description
1 polymer ?
#
loop_
_entity_poly.entity_id
_entity_poly.type
_entity_poly.pdbx_seq_one_letter_code
_entity_poly.pdbx_strand_id
1 'polypeptide(L)'
;VGRVEEVEDKTVATANLSEHLTRVAHLMPDKKAVICPAAPGAHDFIHWTFRELEEEADRLAHGFHQAGIVKGVKTILMVRPSLELFAVTFALFRVGAVPVMIDPGMGRQKLVENLSSISAEAFIGIPLAHILRVLSPGKFSTVKVKITVGRRLFWGGYTLDDFRRGPWRPFTPVPAHPGERAAIFFTTGSTGPPKGVVYEHGMFDAQVRYLSTHFGYGRDEVDLATFPLFSLFDAVLGMTSVIPDMDPTRPAQADPRKIIHALETHNCKSMYGSPALLENLARYGAETGKKLPAVKRIITAGAPVRPDLMEAVHCLLPADARIHTPYGATEVLPVSDIDSREVLTETRKISESGGGTCVGRPLAGMEVRIIGITEEPLSRIREAVILPPGHIGEIAVRGPVTTKEYFQNPKATLLAKMRDDDGGVWHRMGDVGYLDDKGRLWFCGRKAHRVETAG
;
A
#
# COMPACT_ATOMS: atom_id res chain seq x y z
N VAL A 1 16.11 -45.21 19.56
CA VAL A 1 15.04 -44.77 18.66
C VAL A 1 14.01 -44.08 19.53
N GLY A 2 14.20 -42.76 19.77
CA GLY A 2 13.29 -41.94 20.54
C GLY A 2 12.50 -41.07 19.55
N ARG A 3 11.18 -41.21 19.51
CA ARG A 3 10.26 -40.28 18.85
C ARG A 3 10.34 -38.94 19.56
N VAL A 4 10.73 -37.92 18.86
CA VAL A 4 10.49 -36.52 19.26
C VAL A 4 9.01 -36.27 18.98
N GLU A 5 8.21 -36.18 20.02
CA GLU A 5 6.85 -35.66 19.95
C GLU A 5 6.95 -34.18 19.57
N GLU A 6 6.52 -33.83 18.35
CA GLU A 6 6.18 -32.45 17.99
C GLU A 6 5.00 -32.03 18.85
N VAL A 7 5.28 -31.23 19.85
CA VAL A 7 4.27 -30.48 20.57
C VAL A 7 3.76 -29.42 19.57
N GLU A 8 2.63 -29.69 18.92
CA GLU A 8 1.84 -28.66 18.24
C GLU A 8 1.41 -27.64 19.28
N ASP A 9 2.17 -26.56 19.38
CA ASP A 9 1.78 -25.38 20.12
C ASP A 9 0.59 -24.74 19.38
N LYS A 10 -0.62 -25.02 19.85
CA LYS A 10 -1.87 -24.42 19.42
C LYS A 10 -2.01 -22.97 19.91
N THR A 11 -0.97 -22.17 19.81
CA THR A 11 -1.11 -20.72 19.86
C THR A 11 -1.83 -20.30 18.60
N VAL A 12 -3.01 -19.75 18.73
CA VAL A 12 -3.75 -19.10 17.62
C VAL A 12 -2.77 -18.10 16.99
N ALA A 13 -2.28 -18.43 15.79
CA ALA A 13 -1.35 -17.55 15.09
C ALA A 13 -2.00 -16.19 14.94
N THR A 14 -1.47 -15.19 15.61
CA THR A 14 -2.01 -13.84 15.51
C THR A 14 -1.59 -13.24 14.18
N ALA A 15 -2.42 -12.43 13.57
CA ALA A 15 -2.16 -11.79 12.28
C ALA A 15 -1.77 -10.31 12.45
N ASN A 16 -1.28 -9.93 13.63
CA ASN A 16 -0.88 -8.54 13.88
C ASN A 16 0.42 -8.22 13.14
N LEU A 17 0.37 -7.29 12.19
CA LEU A 17 1.51 -6.91 11.34
C LEU A 17 2.75 -6.49 12.16
N SER A 18 2.57 -5.94 13.36
CA SER A 18 3.68 -5.53 14.22
C SER A 18 4.50 -6.70 14.79
N GLU A 19 3.95 -7.93 14.83
CA GLU A 19 4.70 -9.12 15.27
C GLU A 19 5.79 -9.52 14.28
N HIS A 20 5.58 -9.23 13.00
CA HIS A 20 6.64 -9.43 12.00
C HIS A 20 7.83 -8.52 12.28
N LEU A 21 7.59 -7.23 12.63
CA LEU A 21 8.66 -6.32 13.02
C LEU A 21 9.43 -6.83 14.23
N THR A 22 8.73 -7.25 15.29
CA THR A 22 9.35 -7.83 16.50
C THR A 22 10.24 -9.01 16.16
N ARG A 23 9.76 -9.94 15.31
CA ARG A 23 10.56 -11.08 14.85
C ARG A 23 11.81 -10.65 14.10
N VAL A 24 11.69 -9.68 13.20
CA VAL A 24 12.83 -9.16 12.43
C VAL A 24 13.83 -8.46 13.34
N ALA A 25 13.36 -7.65 14.28
CA ALA A 25 14.22 -6.95 15.24
C ALA A 25 15.03 -7.90 16.13
N HIS A 26 14.47 -9.06 16.49
CA HIS A 26 15.21 -10.12 17.18
C HIS A 26 16.24 -10.80 16.30
N LEU A 27 15.92 -11.03 15.01
CA LEU A 27 16.80 -11.75 14.08
C LEU A 27 17.97 -10.88 13.57
N MET A 28 17.75 -9.59 13.35
CA MET A 28 18.75 -8.65 12.79
C MET A 28 18.66 -7.27 13.43
N PRO A 29 18.92 -7.17 14.76
CA PRO A 29 18.73 -5.94 15.52
C PRO A 29 19.51 -4.74 14.99
N ASP A 30 20.73 -4.97 14.53
CA ASP A 30 21.66 -3.89 14.17
C ASP A 30 21.61 -3.53 12.66
N LYS A 31 20.78 -4.24 11.88
CA LYS A 31 20.54 -3.88 10.48
C LYS A 31 19.70 -2.61 10.40
N LYS A 32 20.02 -1.71 9.45
CA LYS A 32 19.22 -0.52 9.17
C LYS A 32 17.84 -0.93 8.68
N ALA A 33 16.80 -0.47 9.37
CA ALA A 33 15.41 -0.70 9.00
C ALA A 33 14.90 0.38 8.05
N VAL A 34 15.11 1.64 8.43
CA VAL A 34 14.62 2.80 7.67
C VAL A 34 15.72 3.86 7.61
N ILE A 35 15.90 4.41 6.42
CA ILE A 35 16.84 5.49 6.14
C ILE A 35 16.05 6.65 5.52
N CYS A 36 16.27 7.86 5.94
CA CYS A 36 15.68 9.05 5.32
C CYS A 36 16.66 10.22 5.32
N PRO A 37 16.47 11.26 4.48
CA PRO A 37 17.25 12.48 4.54
C PRO A 37 17.18 13.12 5.93
N ALA A 38 18.30 13.66 6.42
CA ALA A 38 18.36 14.33 7.73
C ALA A 38 17.45 15.55 7.81
N ALA A 39 17.24 16.22 6.68
CA ALA A 39 16.27 17.31 6.50
C ALA A 39 15.88 17.42 5.01
N PRO A 40 14.75 18.08 4.67
CA PRO A 40 14.43 18.37 3.28
C PRO A 40 15.56 19.11 2.57
N GLY A 41 16.03 18.57 1.44
CA GLY A 41 17.17 19.10 0.68
C GLY A 41 18.55 18.71 1.21
N ALA A 42 18.67 17.99 2.32
CA ALA A 42 19.95 17.51 2.84
C ALA A 42 20.52 16.39 1.98
N HIS A 43 21.85 16.35 1.87
CA HIS A 43 22.57 15.23 1.25
C HIS A 43 22.86 14.12 2.27
N ASP A 44 22.85 14.43 3.55
CA ASP A 44 23.09 13.48 4.63
C ASP A 44 21.82 12.72 4.98
N PHE A 45 22.01 11.45 5.37
CA PHE A 45 20.92 10.56 5.76
C PHE A 45 21.04 10.20 7.24
N ILE A 46 19.88 10.08 7.88
CA ILE A 46 19.71 9.47 9.20
C ILE A 46 19.00 8.13 9.06
N HIS A 47 19.14 7.27 10.04
CA HIS A 47 18.50 5.96 10.02
C HIS A 47 18.12 5.48 11.41
N TRP A 48 17.21 4.53 11.46
CA TRP A 48 17.03 3.63 12.58
C TRP A 48 17.35 2.19 12.16
N THR A 49 17.98 1.46 13.07
CA THR A 49 18.12 0.01 13.01
C THR A 49 16.79 -0.66 13.36
N PHE A 50 16.67 -1.98 13.12
CA PHE A 50 15.48 -2.71 13.52
C PHE A 50 15.26 -2.67 15.03
N ARG A 51 16.33 -2.71 15.83
CA ARG A 51 16.28 -2.52 17.30
C ARG A 51 15.72 -1.15 17.65
N GLU A 52 16.24 -0.08 17.09
CA GLU A 52 15.78 1.28 17.40
C GLU A 52 14.33 1.51 16.96
N LEU A 53 13.93 0.98 15.82
CA LEU A 53 12.53 1.04 15.35
C LEU A 53 11.59 0.25 16.27
N GLU A 54 12.01 -0.94 16.71
CA GLU A 54 11.27 -1.79 17.66
C GLU A 54 11.07 -1.08 18.99
N GLU A 55 12.18 -0.57 19.57
CA GLU A 55 12.14 0.15 20.84
C GLU A 55 11.29 1.43 20.79
N GLU A 56 11.37 2.17 19.68
CA GLU A 56 10.57 3.38 19.51
C GLU A 56 9.08 3.03 19.37
N ALA A 57 8.74 2.00 18.59
CA ALA A 57 7.37 1.52 18.48
C ALA A 57 6.79 1.07 19.83
N ASP A 58 7.61 0.44 20.69
CA ASP A 58 7.21 0.06 22.06
C ASP A 58 6.92 1.27 22.94
N ARG A 59 7.84 2.28 22.95
CA ARG A 59 7.64 3.51 23.74
C ARG A 59 6.34 4.21 23.34
N LEU A 60 6.13 4.34 22.02
CA LEU A 60 4.92 4.95 21.49
C LEU A 60 3.67 4.13 21.81
N ALA A 61 3.73 2.79 21.73
CA ALA A 61 2.61 1.92 22.06
C ALA A 61 2.19 2.06 23.54
N HIS A 62 3.14 2.12 24.46
CA HIS A 62 2.85 2.41 25.87
C HIS A 62 2.18 3.78 26.05
N GLY A 63 2.71 4.81 25.38
CA GLY A 63 2.15 6.16 25.42
C GLY A 63 0.74 6.24 24.81
N PHE A 64 0.52 5.58 23.69
CA PHE A 64 -0.76 5.52 23.00
C PHE A 64 -1.81 4.82 23.88
N HIS A 65 -1.46 3.67 24.45
CA HIS A 65 -2.33 2.95 25.37
C HIS A 65 -2.72 3.80 26.57
N GLN A 66 -1.76 4.48 27.22
CA GLN A 66 -2.02 5.38 28.33
C GLN A 66 -2.89 6.59 27.94
N ALA A 67 -2.73 7.11 26.73
CA ALA A 67 -3.55 8.21 26.20
C ALA A 67 -4.96 7.78 25.79
N GLY A 68 -5.29 6.47 25.83
CA GLY A 68 -6.59 5.93 25.46
C GLY A 68 -6.71 5.47 24.00
N ILE A 69 -5.59 5.33 23.28
CA ILE A 69 -5.56 4.67 21.97
C ILE A 69 -5.34 3.18 22.22
N VAL A 70 -6.41 2.42 22.13
CA VAL A 70 -6.46 0.98 22.41
C VAL A 70 -7.10 0.23 21.23
N LYS A 71 -7.27 -1.08 21.36
CA LYS A 71 -7.86 -1.93 20.32
C LYS A 71 -9.16 -1.34 19.75
N GLY A 72 -9.22 -1.23 18.43
CA GLY A 72 -10.38 -0.74 17.69
C GLY A 72 -10.52 0.79 17.58
N VAL A 73 -9.72 1.57 18.32
CA VAL A 73 -9.74 3.03 18.23
C VAL A 73 -9.30 3.49 16.85
N LYS A 74 -10.20 4.15 16.12
CA LYS A 74 -9.89 4.73 14.80
C LYS A 74 -9.03 5.97 14.99
N THR A 75 -7.85 5.93 14.41
CA THR A 75 -6.82 6.96 14.56
C THR A 75 -6.44 7.55 13.21
N ILE A 76 -6.79 8.80 12.96
CA ILE A 76 -6.33 9.52 11.76
C ILE A 76 -4.82 9.67 11.82
N LEU A 77 -4.13 9.24 10.76
CA LEU A 77 -2.68 9.31 10.64
C LEU A 77 -2.29 10.24 9.48
N MET A 78 -1.75 11.42 9.84
CA MET A 78 -1.29 12.46 8.90
C MET A 78 0.15 12.84 9.20
N VAL A 79 1.06 11.91 8.95
CA VAL A 79 2.51 12.04 9.17
C VAL A 79 3.20 11.95 7.80
N ARG A 80 4.26 12.75 7.61
CA ARG A 80 5.08 12.67 6.41
C ARG A 80 5.93 11.40 6.42
N PRO A 81 6.36 10.92 5.23
CA PRO A 81 7.37 9.86 5.15
C PRO A 81 8.60 10.25 5.97
N SER A 82 8.91 9.50 7.00
CA SER A 82 10.00 9.74 7.95
C SER A 82 10.16 8.52 8.85
N LEU A 83 11.18 8.49 9.69
CA LEU A 83 11.37 7.47 10.71
C LEU A 83 10.13 7.35 11.63
N GLU A 84 9.53 8.49 12.01
CA GLU A 84 8.35 8.54 12.87
C GLU A 84 7.12 7.89 12.24
N LEU A 85 6.95 7.97 10.90
CA LEU A 85 5.81 7.31 10.24
C LEU A 85 5.82 5.80 10.51
N PHE A 86 6.98 5.16 10.43
CA PHE A 86 7.13 3.73 10.71
C PHE A 86 6.82 3.42 12.16
N ALA A 87 7.49 4.10 13.11
CA ALA A 87 7.30 3.85 14.53
C ALA A 87 5.85 4.07 14.97
N VAL A 88 5.22 5.17 14.54
CA VAL A 88 3.81 5.48 14.85
C VAL A 88 2.88 4.41 14.27
N THR A 89 3.11 3.97 13.04
CA THR A 89 2.25 2.97 12.40
C THR A 89 2.36 1.62 13.11
N PHE A 90 3.58 1.16 13.41
CA PHE A 90 3.77 -0.09 14.15
C PHE A 90 3.26 0.01 15.58
N ALA A 91 3.41 1.15 16.27
CA ALA A 91 2.82 1.38 17.58
C ALA A 91 1.28 1.30 17.55
N LEU A 92 0.63 1.83 16.53
CA LEU A 92 -0.82 1.70 16.34
C LEU A 92 -1.25 0.24 16.14
N PHE A 93 -0.53 -0.53 15.34
CA PHE A 93 -0.80 -1.96 15.21
C PHE A 93 -0.56 -2.72 16.52
N ARG A 94 0.48 -2.37 17.30
CA ARG A 94 0.75 -3.00 18.61
C ARG A 94 -0.40 -2.85 19.59
N VAL A 95 -0.97 -1.65 19.68
CA VAL A 95 -2.13 -1.42 20.56
C VAL A 95 -3.45 -1.90 19.94
N GLY A 96 -3.43 -2.46 18.74
CA GLY A 96 -4.63 -2.92 18.02
C GLY A 96 -5.54 -1.78 17.55
N ALA A 97 -5.03 -0.55 17.46
CA ALA A 97 -5.78 0.58 16.91
C ALA A 97 -5.95 0.44 15.38
N VAL A 98 -6.91 1.17 14.83
CA VAL A 98 -7.21 1.17 13.39
C VAL A 98 -6.73 2.48 12.78
N PRO A 99 -5.52 2.51 12.16
CA PRO A 99 -5.07 3.69 11.45
C PRO A 99 -5.99 4.00 10.26
N VAL A 100 -6.32 5.29 10.12
CA VAL A 100 -7.08 5.85 9.01
C VAL A 100 -6.14 6.67 8.17
N MET A 101 -5.89 6.23 6.95
CA MET A 101 -4.94 6.84 6.03
C MET A 101 -5.65 7.37 4.81
N ILE A 102 -5.22 8.54 4.35
CA ILE A 102 -5.81 9.23 3.22
C ILE A 102 -4.71 9.93 2.42
N ASP A 103 -4.84 9.95 1.09
CA ASP A 103 -3.95 10.70 0.24
C ASP A 103 -4.21 12.21 0.42
N PRO A 104 -3.24 12.98 0.94
CA PRO A 104 -3.39 14.42 1.10
C PRO A 104 -3.49 15.17 -0.23
N GLY A 105 -3.11 14.55 -1.35
CA GLY A 105 -3.20 15.12 -2.70
C GLY A 105 -4.63 15.32 -3.22
N MET A 106 -5.65 14.75 -2.57
CA MET A 106 -7.05 14.87 -3.02
C MET A 106 -7.69 16.26 -2.81
N GLY A 107 -6.96 17.19 -2.22
CA GLY A 107 -7.42 18.54 -1.95
C GLY A 107 -8.13 18.68 -0.59
N ARG A 108 -8.00 19.89 0.00
CA ARG A 108 -8.38 20.18 1.40
C ARG A 108 -9.84 19.84 1.72
N GLN A 109 -10.79 20.23 0.86
CA GLN A 109 -12.21 20.06 1.16
C GLN A 109 -12.57 18.57 1.23
N LYS A 110 -12.21 17.79 0.21
CA LYS A 110 -12.45 16.34 0.16
C LYS A 110 -11.75 15.61 1.30
N LEU A 111 -10.51 16.03 1.62
CA LEU A 111 -9.75 15.49 2.74
C LEU A 111 -10.51 15.63 4.07
N VAL A 112 -11.01 16.84 4.38
CA VAL A 112 -11.76 17.10 5.61
C VAL A 112 -13.08 16.35 5.64
N GLU A 113 -13.84 16.35 4.55
CA GLU A 113 -15.12 15.63 4.45
C GLU A 113 -14.93 14.13 4.71
N ASN A 114 -13.96 13.50 4.05
CA ASN A 114 -13.70 12.08 4.19
C ASN A 114 -13.21 11.70 5.60
N LEU A 115 -12.25 12.43 6.14
CA LEU A 115 -11.75 12.17 7.49
C LEU A 115 -12.84 12.37 8.55
N SER A 116 -13.72 13.36 8.38
CA SER A 116 -14.82 13.59 9.31
C SER A 116 -15.87 12.48 9.28
N SER A 117 -16.07 11.82 8.14
CA SER A 117 -17.05 10.72 8.01
C SER A 117 -16.69 9.48 8.82
N ILE A 118 -15.42 9.32 9.22
CA ILE A 118 -14.94 8.15 9.96
C ILE A 118 -15.33 8.19 11.44
N SER A 119 -15.64 9.36 12.00
CA SER A 119 -15.83 9.54 13.44
C SER A 119 -14.65 8.96 14.22
N ALA A 120 -13.42 9.37 13.86
CA ALA A 120 -12.20 8.93 14.52
C ALA A 120 -12.10 9.50 15.95
N GLU A 121 -11.56 8.70 16.86
CA GLU A 121 -11.40 9.06 18.27
C GLU A 121 -10.03 9.67 18.56
N ALA A 122 -9.03 9.39 17.71
CA ALA A 122 -7.68 9.91 17.84
C ALA A 122 -7.16 10.53 16.56
N PHE A 123 -6.23 11.46 16.69
CA PHE A 123 -5.60 12.17 15.56
C PHE A 123 -4.10 12.30 15.85
N ILE A 124 -3.29 11.68 14.98
CA ILE A 124 -1.83 11.79 14.99
C ILE A 124 -1.40 12.50 13.72
N GLY A 125 -0.72 13.63 13.84
CA GLY A 125 -0.33 14.38 12.66
C GLY A 125 0.75 15.43 12.88
N ILE A 126 1.31 15.89 11.78
CA ILE A 126 2.23 17.03 11.75
C ILE A 126 1.49 18.33 12.09
N PRO A 127 2.20 19.42 12.47
CA PRO A 127 1.55 20.70 12.81
C PRO A 127 0.56 21.20 11.76
N LEU A 128 0.88 21.07 10.48
CA LEU A 128 -0.01 21.48 9.38
C LEU A 128 -1.34 20.71 9.38
N ALA A 129 -1.31 19.42 9.69
CA ALA A 129 -2.50 18.59 9.81
C ALA A 129 -3.38 19.02 11.00
N HIS A 130 -2.76 19.40 12.12
CA HIS A 130 -3.49 19.93 13.27
C HIS A 130 -4.10 21.32 12.99
N ILE A 131 -3.43 22.17 12.22
CA ILE A 131 -4.01 23.45 11.76
C ILE A 131 -5.27 23.17 10.94
N LEU A 132 -5.21 22.23 9.98
CA LEU A 132 -6.37 21.82 9.20
C LEU A 132 -7.54 21.38 10.08
N ARG A 133 -7.26 20.53 11.10
CA ARG A 133 -8.25 20.07 12.08
C ARG A 133 -8.86 21.22 12.86
N VAL A 134 -8.05 22.18 13.36
CA VAL A 134 -8.51 23.34 14.15
C VAL A 134 -9.38 24.27 13.30
N LEU A 135 -9.01 24.48 12.03
CA LEU A 135 -9.81 25.29 11.08
C LEU A 135 -11.11 24.60 10.62
N SER A 136 -11.38 23.38 11.10
CA SER A 136 -12.59 22.61 10.77
C SER A 136 -13.22 22.01 12.04
N PRO A 137 -13.56 22.80 13.09
CA PRO A 137 -13.80 22.31 14.44
C PRO A 137 -14.98 21.32 14.54
N GLY A 138 -16.08 21.56 13.85
CA GLY A 138 -17.26 20.68 13.86
C GLY A 138 -17.04 19.33 13.18
N LYS A 139 -16.03 19.22 12.32
CA LYS A 139 -15.73 18.02 11.53
C LYS A 139 -14.92 16.97 12.30
N PHE A 140 -14.27 17.36 13.37
CA PHE A 140 -13.41 16.48 14.19
C PHE A 140 -13.84 16.44 15.65
N SER A 141 -15.13 16.60 15.92
CA SER A 141 -15.70 16.66 17.29
C SER A 141 -15.52 15.34 18.07
N THR A 142 -15.40 14.22 17.39
CA THR A 142 -15.17 12.90 17.98
C THR A 142 -13.72 12.67 18.44
N VAL A 143 -12.77 13.51 18.00
CA VAL A 143 -11.35 13.38 18.33
C VAL A 143 -11.09 13.79 19.78
N LYS A 144 -10.83 12.79 20.62
CA LYS A 144 -10.50 12.96 22.04
C LYS A 144 -8.99 13.06 22.26
N VAL A 145 -8.21 12.18 21.60
CA VAL A 145 -6.75 12.11 21.73
C VAL A 145 -6.09 12.81 20.54
N LYS A 146 -5.17 13.72 20.84
CA LYS A 146 -4.41 14.49 19.85
C LYS A 146 -2.93 14.33 20.09
N ILE A 147 -2.18 13.88 19.07
CA ILE A 147 -0.74 13.67 19.15
C ILE A 147 -0.07 14.39 18.00
N THR A 148 0.86 15.27 18.31
CA THR A 148 1.62 16.04 17.33
C THR A 148 2.96 15.39 17.06
N VAL A 149 3.24 15.10 15.81
CA VAL A 149 4.57 14.70 15.33
C VAL A 149 5.36 15.99 15.02
N GLY A 150 6.36 16.29 15.83
CA GLY A 150 7.09 17.54 15.82
C GLY A 150 6.57 18.57 16.85
N ARG A 151 6.75 19.85 16.55
CA ARG A 151 6.44 20.95 17.49
C ARG A 151 4.93 21.15 17.64
N ARG A 152 4.42 20.96 18.87
CA ARG A 152 3.03 21.28 19.23
C ARG A 152 2.87 22.81 19.38
N LEU A 153 1.77 23.34 18.87
CA LEU A 153 1.38 24.74 19.05
C LEU A 153 0.24 24.86 20.09
N PHE A 154 -0.81 25.61 19.82
CA PHE A 154 -1.87 26.01 20.77
C PHE A 154 -3.02 24.98 20.95
N TRP A 155 -3.07 23.89 20.19
CA TRP A 155 -4.22 22.94 20.18
C TRP A 155 -4.22 21.90 21.29
N GLY A 156 -3.23 21.88 22.17
CA GLY A 156 -3.13 20.91 23.28
C GLY A 156 -2.84 19.46 22.83
N GLY A 157 -3.05 18.51 23.71
CA GLY A 157 -2.73 17.08 23.50
C GLY A 157 -1.27 16.74 23.77
N TYR A 158 -0.79 15.66 23.19
CA TYR A 158 0.56 15.12 23.39
C TYR A 158 1.48 15.42 22.18
N THR A 159 2.77 15.26 22.38
CA THR A 159 3.80 15.10 21.34
C THR A 159 4.38 13.69 21.43
N LEU A 160 5.12 13.23 20.42
CA LEU A 160 5.83 11.96 20.52
C LEU A 160 6.87 11.99 21.65
N ASP A 161 7.52 13.16 21.88
CA ASP A 161 8.52 13.31 22.94
C ASP A 161 7.93 13.14 24.35
N ASP A 162 6.63 13.40 24.53
CA ASP A 162 5.98 13.13 25.82
C ASP A 162 5.97 11.63 26.14
N PHE A 163 5.97 10.75 25.15
CA PHE A 163 5.97 9.29 25.28
C PHE A 163 7.38 8.67 25.28
N ARG A 164 8.38 9.41 24.82
CA ARG A 164 9.79 8.98 24.83
C ARG A 164 10.46 9.07 26.19
N ARG A 165 9.81 9.68 27.18
CA ARG A 165 10.35 9.88 28.52
C ARG A 165 10.33 8.57 29.30
N GLY A 166 11.46 8.25 29.95
CA GLY A 166 11.60 7.07 30.80
C GLY A 166 12.33 5.90 30.11
N PRO A 167 12.62 4.83 30.90
CA PRO A 167 13.32 3.67 30.37
C PRO A 167 12.45 2.91 29.38
N TRP A 168 13.10 2.38 28.35
CA TRP A 168 12.43 1.46 27.41
C TRP A 168 11.98 0.18 28.13
N ARG A 169 10.84 -0.33 27.74
CA ARG A 169 10.32 -1.65 28.09
C ARG A 169 9.52 -2.21 26.90
N PRO A 170 9.56 -3.53 26.68
CA PRO A 170 8.81 -4.12 25.60
C PRO A 170 7.30 -3.94 25.78
N PHE A 171 6.59 -3.77 24.68
CA PHE A 171 5.13 -3.77 24.63
C PHE A 171 4.65 -5.06 23.95
N THR A 172 3.86 -5.87 24.64
CA THR A 172 3.28 -7.06 24.03
C THR A 172 2.18 -6.66 23.05
N PRO A 173 2.33 -6.92 21.74
CA PRO A 173 1.30 -6.60 20.76
C PRO A 173 -0.04 -7.22 21.10
N VAL A 174 -1.11 -6.45 20.94
CA VAL A 174 -2.46 -6.96 21.16
C VAL A 174 -2.78 -8.00 20.11
N PRO A 175 -3.20 -9.22 20.49
CA PRO A 175 -3.53 -10.26 19.53
C PRO A 175 -4.63 -9.81 18.56
N ALA A 176 -4.46 -10.14 17.26
CA ALA A 176 -5.41 -9.82 16.21
C ALA A 176 -5.79 -11.07 15.42
N HIS A 177 -7.09 -11.26 15.20
CA HIS A 177 -7.58 -12.30 14.30
C HIS A 177 -7.43 -11.86 12.84
N PRO A 178 -7.15 -12.75 11.87
CA PRO A 178 -7.03 -12.40 10.46
C PRO A 178 -8.20 -11.60 9.87
N GLY A 179 -9.43 -11.84 10.31
CA GLY A 179 -10.64 -11.12 9.90
C GLY A 179 -10.94 -9.83 10.68
N GLU A 180 -10.10 -9.44 11.65
CA GLU A 180 -10.27 -8.18 12.35
C GLU A 180 -9.80 -7.00 11.50
N ARG A 181 -10.49 -5.86 11.67
CA ARG A 181 -10.15 -4.61 10.98
C ARG A 181 -8.78 -4.12 11.40
N ALA A 182 -7.88 -3.98 10.42
CA ALA A 182 -6.51 -3.53 10.63
C ALA A 182 -6.29 -2.06 10.26
N ALA A 183 -6.93 -1.58 9.18
CA ALA A 183 -6.78 -0.20 8.71
C ALA A 183 -7.99 0.24 7.87
N ILE A 184 -8.10 1.55 7.62
CA ILE A 184 -9.04 2.14 6.66
C ILE A 184 -8.26 3.05 5.72
N PHE A 185 -8.31 2.76 4.41
CA PHE A 185 -7.67 3.57 3.38
C PHE A 185 -8.71 4.30 2.55
N PHE A 186 -8.54 5.61 2.37
CA PHE A 186 -9.38 6.36 1.44
C PHE A 186 -8.80 6.33 0.03
N THR A 187 -9.64 5.97 -0.91
CA THR A 187 -9.29 6.00 -2.33
C THR A 187 -9.67 7.34 -2.93
N THR A 188 -8.88 7.83 -3.87
CA THR A 188 -9.21 9.03 -4.66
C THR A 188 -10.32 8.79 -5.68
N GLY A 189 -10.83 7.57 -5.79
CA GLY A 189 -11.92 7.11 -6.64
C GLY A 189 -11.99 7.82 -8.01
N SER A 190 -11.63 7.15 -9.09
CA SER A 190 -11.68 7.73 -10.45
C SER A 190 -13.12 8.07 -10.91
N THR A 191 -14.14 7.56 -10.21
CA THR A 191 -15.54 7.61 -10.67
C THR A 191 -16.54 8.06 -9.62
N GLY A 192 -16.10 8.74 -8.53
CA GLY A 192 -17.03 9.19 -7.49
C GLY A 192 -16.36 9.76 -6.25
N PRO A 193 -17.14 10.07 -5.20
CA PRO A 193 -16.57 10.51 -3.94
C PRO A 193 -15.66 9.42 -3.34
N PRO A 194 -14.57 9.82 -2.67
CA PRO A 194 -13.66 8.86 -2.03
C PRO A 194 -14.40 7.96 -1.06
N LYS A 195 -13.96 6.69 -0.99
CA LYS A 195 -14.56 5.66 -0.14
C LYS A 195 -13.50 5.13 0.82
N GLY A 196 -13.88 4.93 2.07
CA GLY A 196 -13.02 4.27 3.06
C GLY A 196 -13.02 2.76 2.83
N VAL A 197 -11.93 2.21 2.36
CA VAL A 197 -11.75 0.77 2.13
C VAL A 197 -11.27 0.12 3.43
N VAL A 198 -11.98 -0.90 3.90
CA VAL A 198 -11.66 -1.60 5.14
C VAL A 198 -10.67 -2.73 4.86
N TYR A 199 -9.50 -2.66 5.47
CA TYR A 199 -8.48 -3.72 5.44
C TYR A 199 -8.55 -4.57 6.71
N GLU A 200 -8.43 -5.87 6.55
CA GLU A 200 -8.29 -6.84 7.63
C GLU A 200 -6.82 -7.26 7.78
N HIS A 201 -6.42 -7.73 8.96
CA HIS A 201 -5.05 -8.16 9.24
C HIS A 201 -4.57 -9.26 8.28
N GLY A 202 -5.41 -10.24 7.99
CA GLY A 202 -5.07 -11.33 7.05
C GLY A 202 -4.77 -10.87 5.62
N MET A 203 -5.29 -9.70 5.21
CA MET A 203 -4.98 -9.14 3.89
C MET A 203 -3.54 -8.63 3.84
N PHE A 204 -3.04 -8.01 4.91
CA PHE A 204 -1.64 -7.60 5.01
C PHE A 204 -0.69 -8.81 4.98
N ASP A 205 -1.02 -9.88 5.70
CA ASP A 205 -0.23 -11.14 5.64
C ASP A 205 -0.19 -11.72 4.22
N ALA A 206 -1.30 -11.66 3.49
CA ALA A 206 -1.34 -12.11 2.11
C ALA A 206 -0.49 -11.22 1.19
N GLN A 207 -0.50 -9.89 1.40
CA GLN A 207 0.35 -8.95 0.65
C GLN A 207 1.84 -9.21 0.94
N VAL A 208 2.22 -9.42 2.21
CA VAL A 208 3.60 -9.79 2.61
C VAL A 208 4.04 -11.07 1.89
N ARG A 209 3.17 -12.09 1.84
CA ARG A 209 3.46 -13.33 1.09
C ARG A 209 3.68 -13.07 -0.40
N TYR A 210 2.84 -12.26 -1.06
CA TYR A 210 3.03 -11.94 -2.48
C TYR A 210 4.35 -11.20 -2.72
N LEU A 211 4.70 -10.24 -1.87
CA LEU A 211 5.97 -9.53 -1.98
C LEU A 211 7.17 -10.49 -1.90
N SER A 212 7.16 -11.44 -0.96
CA SER A 212 8.26 -12.39 -0.82
C SER A 212 8.25 -13.49 -1.87
N THR A 213 7.10 -14.11 -2.18
CA THR A 213 7.05 -15.32 -3.01
C THR A 213 6.91 -15.04 -4.50
N HIS A 214 6.15 -14.02 -4.88
CA HIS A 214 5.93 -13.66 -6.29
C HIS A 214 6.94 -12.62 -6.77
N PHE A 215 7.06 -11.51 -6.05
CA PHE A 215 8.00 -10.46 -6.44
C PHE A 215 9.44 -10.72 -5.98
N GLY A 216 9.68 -11.74 -5.15
CA GLY A 216 11.00 -12.18 -4.73
C GLY A 216 11.74 -11.18 -3.83
N TYR A 217 11.02 -10.38 -3.04
CA TYR A 217 11.64 -9.51 -2.04
C TYR A 217 12.27 -10.32 -0.92
N GLY A 218 13.50 -9.99 -0.55
CA GLY A 218 14.29 -10.71 0.44
C GLY A 218 14.94 -9.82 1.48
N ARG A 219 15.27 -10.42 2.62
CA ARG A 219 15.83 -9.73 3.79
C ARG A 219 17.09 -8.91 3.52
N ASP A 220 17.91 -9.32 2.55
CA ASP A 220 19.19 -8.67 2.24
C ASP A 220 19.05 -7.52 1.25
N GLU A 221 17.82 -7.17 0.87
CA GLU A 221 17.57 -6.12 -0.10
C GLU A 221 17.40 -4.76 0.58
N VAL A 222 17.69 -3.72 -0.21
CA VAL A 222 17.44 -2.31 0.09
C VAL A 222 16.46 -1.81 -0.95
N ASP A 223 15.32 -1.28 -0.52
CA ASP A 223 14.27 -0.73 -1.37
C ASP A 223 14.24 0.79 -1.33
N LEU A 224 14.02 1.44 -2.47
CA LEU A 224 13.73 2.86 -2.52
C LEU A 224 12.22 3.10 -2.45
N ALA A 225 11.76 3.53 -1.30
CA ALA A 225 10.36 3.69 -0.95
C ALA A 225 9.79 5.04 -1.41
N THR A 226 9.45 5.18 -2.68
CA THR A 226 8.86 6.43 -3.19
C THR A 226 7.36 6.54 -2.87
N PHE A 227 6.72 5.44 -2.46
CA PHE A 227 5.36 5.43 -1.94
C PHE A 227 5.33 4.90 -0.51
N PRO A 228 5.13 5.77 0.49
CA PRO A 228 5.41 5.48 1.90
C PRO A 228 4.64 4.31 2.50
N LEU A 229 3.41 4.04 2.02
CA LEU A 229 2.59 2.97 2.58
C LEU A 229 3.13 1.58 2.20
N PHE A 230 3.72 1.44 1.02
CA PHE A 230 4.34 0.17 0.61
C PHE A 230 5.65 -0.08 1.37
N SER A 231 6.36 0.96 1.75
CA SER A 231 7.61 0.84 2.51
C SER A 231 7.43 0.22 3.91
N LEU A 232 6.23 0.26 4.47
CA LEU A 232 5.94 -0.44 5.73
C LEU A 232 6.14 -1.96 5.61
N PHE A 233 5.90 -2.52 4.42
CA PHE A 233 6.16 -3.94 4.16
C PHE A 233 7.65 -4.28 4.12
N ASP A 234 8.53 -3.34 3.77
CA ASP A 234 9.98 -3.56 3.79
C ASP A 234 10.44 -3.92 5.20
N ALA A 235 9.97 -3.16 6.21
CA ALA A 235 10.30 -3.44 7.61
C ALA A 235 9.78 -4.82 8.07
N VAL A 236 8.60 -5.22 7.62
CA VAL A 236 7.97 -6.52 7.90
C VAL A 236 8.76 -7.67 7.26
N LEU A 237 9.30 -7.45 6.06
CA LEU A 237 10.12 -8.42 5.32
C LEU A 237 11.58 -8.47 5.79
N GLY A 238 12.00 -7.55 6.65
CA GLY A 238 13.37 -7.40 7.11
C GLY A 238 14.30 -6.72 6.10
N MET A 239 13.74 -5.99 5.15
CA MET A 239 14.48 -5.17 4.18
C MET A 239 14.83 -3.81 4.78
N THR A 240 15.79 -3.15 4.18
CA THR A 240 16.08 -1.73 4.48
C THR A 240 15.25 -0.85 3.55
N SER A 241 14.42 0.00 4.12
CA SER A 241 13.64 1.00 3.38
C SER A 241 14.38 2.33 3.31
N VAL A 242 14.59 2.86 2.11
CA VAL A 242 15.18 4.18 1.88
C VAL A 242 14.11 5.14 1.40
N ILE A 243 13.80 6.15 2.19
CA ILE A 243 12.85 7.21 1.83
C ILE A 243 13.63 8.29 1.06
N PRO A 244 13.29 8.59 -0.20
CA PRO A 244 13.94 9.65 -0.95
C PRO A 244 13.44 11.04 -0.55
N ASP A 245 14.26 12.08 -0.82
CA ASP A 245 13.84 13.48 -0.68
C ASP A 245 12.92 13.90 -1.83
N MET A 246 11.65 13.58 -1.71
CA MET A 246 10.61 13.95 -2.67
C MET A 246 9.26 14.18 -1.99
N ASP A 247 8.36 14.88 -2.68
CA ASP A 247 6.94 14.91 -2.31
C ASP A 247 6.22 13.72 -2.96
N PRO A 248 5.79 12.69 -2.21
CA PRO A 248 5.15 11.50 -2.79
C PRO A 248 3.77 11.80 -3.40
N THR A 249 3.16 12.96 -3.09
CA THR A 249 1.89 13.38 -3.69
C THR A 249 2.07 14.01 -5.08
N ARG A 250 3.32 14.30 -5.47
CA ARG A 250 3.69 14.94 -6.73
C ARG A 250 4.86 14.22 -7.42
N PRO A 251 4.76 12.93 -7.70
CA PRO A 251 5.88 12.14 -8.23
C PRO A 251 6.42 12.66 -9.59
N ALA A 252 5.55 13.29 -10.39
CA ALA A 252 5.96 13.93 -11.65
C ALA A 252 6.91 15.14 -11.45
N GLN A 253 6.97 15.72 -10.25
CA GLN A 253 7.83 16.87 -9.91
C GLN A 253 9.10 16.45 -9.15
N ALA A 254 9.29 15.15 -8.92
CA ALA A 254 10.49 14.66 -8.22
C ALA A 254 11.75 14.97 -9.03
N ASP A 255 12.78 15.48 -8.34
CA ASP A 255 14.09 15.70 -8.95
C ASP A 255 14.80 14.35 -9.16
N PRO A 256 15.04 13.93 -10.42
CA PRO A 256 15.67 12.64 -10.71
C PRO A 256 17.05 12.50 -10.10
N ARG A 257 17.78 13.60 -9.91
CA ARG A 257 19.13 13.59 -9.30
C ARG A 257 19.09 13.11 -7.86
N LYS A 258 18.06 13.54 -7.08
CA LYS A 258 17.87 13.13 -5.69
C LYS A 258 17.48 11.66 -5.58
N ILE A 259 16.62 11.20 -6.49
CA ILE A 259 16.23 9.79 -6.56
C ILE A 259 17.43 8.90 -6.88
N ILE A 260 18.19 9.26 -7.91
CA ILE A 260 19.40 8.53 -8.32
C ILE A 260 20.46 8.55 -7.21
N HIS A 261 20.66 9.69 -6.56
CA HIS A 261 21.60 9.80 -5.43
C HIS A 261 21.22 8.81 -4.32
N ALA A 262 19.95 8.72 -3.92
CA ALA A 262 19.50 7.77 -2.91
C ALA A 262 19.70 6.31 -3.36
N LEU A 263 19.34 5.97 -4.63
CA LEU A 263 19.55 4.64 -5.21
C LEU A 263 21.03 4.20 -5.14
N GLU A 264 21.93 5.09 -5.51
CA GLU A 264 23.37 4.79 -5.56
C GLU A 264 24.01 4.76 -4.18
N THR A 265 23.73 5.77 -3.34
CA THR A 265 24.31 5.87 -1.98
C THR A 265 23.97 4.64 -1.14
N HIS A 266 22.77 4.11 -1.29
CA HIS A 266 22.32 2.96 -0.49
C HIS A 266 22.31 1.65 -1.26
N ASN A 267 22.81 1.62 -2.50
CA ASN A 267 22.88 0.43 -3.35
C ASN A 267 21.52 -0.29 -3.43
N CYS A 268 20.44 0.47 -3.66
CA CYS A 268 19.09 -0.06 -3.70
C CYS A 268 18.94 -1.09 -4.82
N LYS A 269 18.32 -2.23 -4.49
CA LYS A 269 18.08 -3.34 -5.43
C LYS A 269 16.69 -3.27 -6.05
N SER A 270 15.77 -2.60 -5.37
CA SER A 270 14.40 -2.44 -5.81
C SER A 270 13.91 -1.01 -5.58
N MET A 271 12.85 -0.65 -6.28
CA MET A 271 12.09 0.57 -6.02
C MET A 271 10.64 0.42 -6.45
N TYR A 272 9.74 1.09 -5.76
CA TYR A 272 8.45 1.45 -6.32
C TYR A 272 8.61 2.75 -7.12
N GLY A 273 7.98 2.84 -8.30
CA GLY A 273 7.98 4.06 -9.10
C GLY A 273 6.68 4.23 -9.85
N SER A 274 5.93 5.33 -9.60
CA SER A 274 4.80 5.65 -10.47
C SER A 274 5.26 5.87 -11.91
N PRO A 275 4.42 5.64 -12.94
CA PRO A 275 4.80 5.90 -14.34
C PRO A 275 5.37 7.29 -14.56
N ALA A 276 4.81 8.32 -13.90
CA ALA A 276 5.29 9.70 -14.01
C ALA A 276 6.71 9.91 -13.43
N LEU A 277 7.04 9.22 -12.33
CA LEU A 277 8.41 9.24 -11.78
C LEU A 277 9.38 8.51 -12.70
N LEU A 278 8.98 7.35 -13.24
CA LEU A 278 9.80 6.58 -14.16
C LEU A 278 10.08 7.35 -15.45
N GLU A 279 9.11 8.12 -15.95
CA GLU A 279 9.28 8.99 -17.12
C GLU A 279 10.37 10.06 -16.89
N ASN A 280 10.38 10.68 -15.69
CA ASN A 280 11.43 11.63 -15.30
C ASN A 280 12.81 10.98 -15.22
N LEU A 281 12.90 9.79 -14.63
CA LEU A 281 14.15 9.03 -14.55
C LEU A 281 14.67 8.62 -15.93
N ALA A 282 13.78 8.10 -16.79
CA ALA A 282 14.13 7.68 -18.14
C ALA A 282 14.66 8.85 -18.97
N ARG A 283 13.98 10.00 -18.93
CA ARG A 283 14.41 11.22 -19.62
C ARG A 283 15.81 11.68 -19.13
N TYR A 284 15.98 11.79 -17.81
CA TYR A 284 17.27 12.20 -17.24
C TYR A 284 18.38 11.22 -17.61
N GLY A 285 18.10 9.91 -17.57
CA GLY A 285 19.08 8.89 -17.99
C GLY A 285 19.46 8.99 -19.47
N ALA A 286 18.52 9.28 -20.35
CA ALA A 286 18.77 9.49 -21.77
C ALA A 286 19.65 10.73 -22.02
N GLU A 287 19.39 11.83 -21.31
CA GLU A 287 20.14 13.10 -21.45
C GLU A 287 21.58 13.00 -20.90
N THR A 288 21.78 12.22 -19.83
CA THR A 288 23.06 12.20 -19.10
C THR A 288 23.88 10.94 -19.29
N GLY A 289 23.33 9.90 -19.94
CA GLY A 289 23.94 8.57 -20.03
C GLY A 289 23.96 7.81 -18.71
N LYS A 290 23.22 8.26 -17.68
CA LYS A 290 23.20 7.64 -16.35
C LYS A 290 22.66 6.22 -16.41
N LYS A 291 23.26 5.32 -15.61
CA LYS A 291 22.84 3.93 -15.41
C LYS A 291 22.62 3.63 -13.94
N LEU A 292 21.79 2.64 -13.67
CA LEU A 292 21.42 2.16 -12.33
C LEU A 292 21.75 0.66 -12.19
N PRO A 293 23.03 0.29 -12.16
CA PRO A 293 23.47 -1.12 -12.27
C PRO A 293 23.07 -1.98 -11.07
N ALA A 294 22.72 -1.37 -9.95
CA ALA A 294 22.30 -2.10 -8.76
C ALA A 294 20.81 -2.48 -8.77
N VAL A 295 19.96 -1.73 -9.50
CA VAL A 295 18.52 -1.91 -9.49
C VAL A 295 18.12 -3.13 -10.32
N LYS A 296 17.57 -4.13 -9.67
CA LYS A 296 17.14 -5.39 -10.29
C LYS A 296 15.62 -5.48 -10.48
N ARG A 297 14.87 -4.72 -9.69
CA ARG A 297 13.42 -4.78 -9.68
C ARG A 297 12.82 -3.39 -9.54
N ILE A 298 11.84 -3.10 -10.39
CA ILE A 298 10.95 -1.95 -10.24
C ILE A 298 9.53 -2.46 -10.18
N ILE A 299 8.75 -2.00 -9.21
CA ILE A 299 7.30 -2.16 -9.19
C ILE A 299 6.67 -0.83 -9.57
N THR A 300 5.77 -0.85 -10.55
CA THR A 300 5.04 0.33 -10.99
C THR A 300 3.55 0.02 -11.09
N ALA A 301 2.72 0.86 -10.52
CA ALA A 301 1.28 0.68 -10.48
C ALA A 301 0.54 2.03 -10.45
N GLY A 302 -0.80 1.96 -10.46
CA GLY A 302 -1.68 3.14 -10.39
C GLY A 302 -2.16 3.66 -11.74
N ALA A 303 -1.47 3.33 -12.83
CA ALA A 303 -1.88 3.60 -14.20
C ALA A 303 -1.23 2.58 -15.16
N PRO A 304 -1.80 2.33 -16.35
CA PRO A 304 -1.14 1.53 -17.37
C PRO A 304 0.23 2.12 -17.75
N VAL A 305 1.22 1.25 -17.87
CA VAL A 305 2.59 1.62 -18.27
C VAL A 305 2.77 1.33 -19.75
N ARG A 306 3.14 2.34 -20.52
CA ARG A 306 3.35 2.17 -21.97
C ARG A 306 4.64 1.37 -22.22
N PRO A 307 4.66 0.50 -23.27
CA PRO A 307 5.84 -0.28 -23.61
C PRO A 307 7.08 0.58 -23.91
N ASP A 308 6.91 1.74 -24.57
CA ASP A 308 7.99 2.69 -24.85
C ASP A 308 8.65 3.24 -23.58
N LEU A 309 7.86 3.50 -22.53
CA LEU A 309 8.39 3.89 -21.25
C LEU A 309 9.17 2.73 -20.57
N MET A 310 8.68 1.50 -20.68
CA MET A 310 9.41 0.34 -20.17
C MET A 310 10.77 0.17 -20.86
N GLU A 311 10.83 0.33 -22.18
CA GLU A 311 12.10 0.31 -22.94
C GLU A 311 13.04 1.42 -22.49
N ALA A 312 12.54 2.65 -22.36
CA ALA A 312 13.33 3.78 -21.92
C ALA A 312 13.91 3.59 -20.51
N VAL A 313 13.10 3.03 -19.58
CA VAL A 313 13.57 2.70 -18.22
C VAL A 313 14.59 1.56 -18.26
N HIS A 314 14.37 0.52 -19.07
CA HIS A 314 15.34 -0.56 -19.24
C HIS A 314 16.73 -0.09 -19.71
N CYS A 315 16.79 1.01 -20.46
CA CYS A 315 18.07 1.61 -20.83
C CYS A 315 18.91 2.06 -19.62
N LEU A 316 18.30 2.27 -18.44
CA LEU A 316 19.02 2.63 -17.22
C LEU A 316 19.48 1.40 -16.43
N LEU A 317 18.82 0.25 -16.62
CA LEU A 317 18.90 -0.93 -15.77
C LEU A 317 19.82 -2.01 -16.34
N PRO A 318 20.27 -2.98 -15.53
CA PRO A 318 20.85 -4.22 -15.99
C PRO A 318 19.89 -5.00 -16.92
N ALA A 319 20.43 -5.79 -17.84
CA ALA A 319 19.65 -6.55 -18.81
C ALA A 319 18.72 -7.62 -18.17
N ASP A 320 19.06 -8.08 -16.98
CA ASP A 320 18.27 -9.05 -16.20
C ASP A 320 17.25 -8.41 -15.26
N ALA A 321 17.25 -7.08 -15.15
CA ALA A 321 16.26 -6.36 -14.33
C ALA A 321 14.82 -6.57 -14.84
N ARG A 322 13.86 -6.49 -13.91
CA ARG A 322 12.43 -6.63 -14.20
C ARG A 322 11.66 -5.39 -13.75
N ILE A 323 10.74 -4.95 -14.60
CA ILE A 323 9.75 -3.94 -14.26
C ILE A 323 8.41 -4.67 -14.17
N HIS A 324 7.89 -4.81 -12.96
CA HIS A 324 6.60 -5.43 -12.68
C HIS A 324 5.48 -4.39 -12.73
N THR A 325 4.37 -4.76 -13.33
CA THR A 325 3.17 -3.91 -13.43
C THR A 325 1.96 -4.60 -12.83
N PRO A 326 1.92 -4.75 -11.48
CA PRO A 326 0.78 -5.37 -10.83
C PRO A 326 -0.51 -4.58 -11.07
N TYR A 327 -1.56 -5.30 -11.45
CA TYR A 327 -2.91 -4.77 -11.57
C TYR A 327 -3.68 -4.96 -10.28
N GLY A 328 -4.49 -3.97 -9.94
CA GLY A 328 -5.37 -3.98 -8.79
C GLY A 328 -5.93 -2.61 -8.48
N ALA A 329 -6.64 -2.52 -7.39
CA ALA A 329 -7.17 -1.30 -6.81
C ALA A 329 -6.98 -1.34 -5.30
N THR A 330 -7.22 -0.24 -4.59
CA THR A 330 -7.14 -0.25 -3.11
C THR A 330 -8.06 -1.31 -2.51
N GLU A 331 -9.15 -1.65 -3.18
CA GLU A 331 -10.09 -2.69 -2.77
C GLU A 331 -9.56 -4.12 -2.93
N VAL A 332 -8.52 -4.31 -3.76
CA VAL A 332 -7.89 -5.62 -3.99
C VAL A 332 -6.55 -5.41 -4.72
N LEU A 333 -5.45 -5.61 -4.01
CA LEU A 333 -4.10 -5.37 -4.53
C LEU A 333 -3.09 -6.35 -3.92
N PRO A 334 -2.30 -7.05 -4.76
CA PRO A 334 -2.41 -7.17 -6.23
C PRO A 334 -3.40 -8.25 -6.67
N VAL A 335 -3.98 -8.11 -7.86
CA VAL A 335 -4.83 -9.11 -8.52
C VAL A 335 -4.00 -9.99 -9.45
N SER A 336 -3.28 -9.36 -10.36
CA SER A 336 -2.43 -10.00 -11.37
C SER A 336 -1.15 -9.21 -11.55
N ASP A 337 -0.16 -9.82 -12.22
CA ASP A 337 1.10 -9.16 -12.52
C ASP A 337 1.61 -9.59 -13.90
N ILE A 338 2.31 -8.67 -14.55
CA ILE A 338 3.08 -8.91 -15.76
C ILE A 338 4.40 -8.16 -15.66
N ASP A 339 5.49 -8.78 -16.09
CA ASP A 339 6.77 -8.10 -16.15
C ASP A 339 7.06 -7.50 -17.54
N SER A 340 8.00 -6.58 -17.56
CA SER A 340 8.41 -5.86 -18.78
C SER A 340 8.91 -6.79 -19.88
N ARG A 341 9.46 -7.96 -19.57
CA ARG A 341 9.91 -8.91 -20.58
C ARG A 341 8.73 -9.48 -21.36
N GLU A 342 7.71 -9.99 -20.65
CA GLU A 342 6.49 -10.51 -21.30
C GLU A 342 5.76 -9.40 -22.07
N VAL A 343 5.71 -8.17 -21.50
CA VAL A 343 5.11 -7.03 -22.21
C VAL A 343 5.82 -6.76 -23.52
N LEU A 344 7.13 -6.62 -23.52
CA LEU A 344 7.90 -6.20 -24.69
C LEU A 344 8.03 -7.31 -25.76
N THR A 345 8.01 -8.58 -25.36
CA THR A 345 8.19 -9.70 -26.30
C THR A 345 6.89 -10.30 -26.81
N GLU A 346 5.80 -10.28 -26.01
CA GLU A 346 4.58 -11.02 -26.35
C GLU A 346 3.34 -10.14 -26.51
N THR A 347 3.12 -9.16 -25.60
CA THR A 347 1.81 -8.50 -25.53
C THR A 347 1.75 -7.12 -26.18
N ARG A 348 2.89 -6.48 -26.39
CA ARG A 348 3.00 -5.13 -26.98
C ARG A 348 2.19 -4.97 -28.26
N LYS A 349 2.40 -5.86 -29.24
CA LYS A 349 1.74 -5.77 -30.56
C LYS A 349 0.22 -5.84 -30.45
N ILE A 350 -0.29 -6.67 -29.54
CA ILE A 350 -1.73 -6.81 -29.30
C ILE A 350 -2.28 -5.52 -28.69
N SER A 351 -1.57 -4.95 -27.71
CA SER A 351 -1.95 -3.68 -27.10
C SER A 351 -1.95 -2.53 -28.11
N GLU A 352 -0.92 -2.43 -28.94
CA GLU A 352 -0.78 -1.39 -30.00
C GLU A 352 -1.86 -1.53 -31.10
N SER A 353 -2.38 -2.74 -31.33
CA SER A 353 -3.49 -2.98 -32.26
C SER A 353 -4.88 -2.82 -31.64
N GLY A 354 -4.97 -2.32 -30.41
CA GLY A 354 -6.25 -2.02 -29.76
C GLY A 354 -6.84 -3.17 -28.93
N GLY A 355 -6.07 -4.25 -28.68
CA GLY A 355 -6.50 -5.40 -27.87
C GLY A 355 -6.59 -5.13 -26.35
N GLY A 356 -6.37 -3.89 -25.91
CA GLY A 356 -6.32 -3.51 -24.51
C GLY A 356 -4.90 -3.60 -23.93
N THR A 357 -4.77 -3.37 -22.62
CA THR A 357 -3.50 -3.49 -21.90
C THR A 357 -3.45 -4.83 -21.17
N CYS A 358 -2.49 -5.69 -21.53
CA CYS A 358 -2.27 -6.92 -20.75
C CYS A 358 -1.77 -6.56 -19.36
N VAL A 359 -2.46 -7.06 -18.35
CA VAL A 359 -2.12 -6.90 -16.92
C VAL A 359 -1.69 -8.23 -16.28
N GLY A 360 -1.37 -9.21 -17.13
CA GLY A 360 -0.75 -10.47 -16.74
C GLY A 360 -1.72 -11.53 -16.21
N ARG A 361 -1.16 -12.46 -15.46
CA ARG A 361 -1.93 -13.59 -14.89
C ARG A 361 -2.31 -13.31 -13.45
N PRO A 362 -3.48 -13.80 -13.01
CA PRO A 362 -3.84 -13.76 -11.60
C PRO A 362 -2.75 -14.37 -10.72
N LEU A 363 -2.48 -13.73 -9.57
CA LEU A 363 -1.54 -14.27 -8.59
C LEU A 363 -2.09 -15.52 -7.91
N ALA A 364 -1.21 -16.30 -7.31
CA ALA A 364 -1.59 -17.54 -6.63
C ALA A 364 -2.70 -17.28 -5.58
N GLY A 365 -3.82 -18.00 -5.69
CA GLY A 365 -4.99 -17.82 -4.83
C GLY A 365 -5.91 -16.65 -5.21
N MET A 366 -5.60 -15.89 -6.28
CA MET A 366 -6.53 -14.94 -6.88
C MET A 366 -7.37 -15.62 -7.97
N GLU A 367 -8.66 -15.37 -7.95
CA GLU A 367 -9.60 -15.78 -8.98
C GLU A 367 -10.11 -14.55 -9.73
N VAL A 368 -10.18 -14.66 -11.05
CA VAL A 368 -10.74 -13.62 -11.94
C VAL A 368 -11.87 -14.23 -12.77
N ARG A 369 -12.99 -13.54 -12.82
CA ARG A 369 -14.10 -13.85 -13.74
C ARG A 369 -14.45 -12.61 -14.54
N ILE A 370 -14.80 -12.81 -15.78
CA ILE A 370 -15.38 -11.78 -16.62
C ILE A 370 -16.88 -11.97 -16.58
N ILE A 371 -17.60 -10.93 -16.19
CA ILE A 371 -19.06 -10.97 -16.04
C ILE A 371 -19.75 -10.02 -17.00
N GLY A 372 -21.00 -10.29 -17.32
CA GLY A 372 -21.83 -9.38 -18.10
C GLY A 372 -21.88 -7.99 -17.43
N ILE A 373 -21.78 -6.93 -18.25
CA ILE A 373 -21.77 -5.56 -17.75
C ILE A 373 -23.18 -5.18 -17.29
N THR A 374 -23.32 -4.74 -16.05
CA THR A 374 -24.58 -4.23 -15.51
C THR A 374 -24.34 -3.12 -14.50
N GLU A 375 -25.24 -2.16 -14.42
CA GLU A 375 -25.24 -1.11 -13.37
C GLU A 375 -26.02 -1.55 -12.12
N GLU A 376 -26.82 -2.62 -12.22
CA GLU A 376 -27.56 -3.16 -11.10
C GLU A 376 -26.65 -3.85 -10.08
N PRO A 377 -26.99 -3.77 -8.79
CA PRO A 377 -26.29 -4.51 -7.76
C PRO A 377 -26.52 -6.01 -7.94
N LEU A 378 -25.47 -6.79 -7.78
CA LEU A 378 -25.52 -8.25 -7.74
C LEU A 378 -25.17 -8.69 -6.32
N SER A 379 -26.08 -9.38 -5.65
CA SER A 379 -25.85 -9.84 -4.27
C SER A 379 -24.93 -11.06 -4.21
N ARG A 380 -24.98 -11.90 -5.25
CA ARG A 380 -24.20 -13.15 -5.36
C ARG A 380 -23.58 -13.30 -6.74
N ILE A 381 -22.41 -13.92 -6.79
CA ILE A 381 -21.71 -14.17 -8.07
C ILE A 381 -22.53 -15.04 -9.04
N ARG A 382 -23.35 -15.96 -8.54
CA ARG A 382 -24.23 -16.81 -9.36
C ARG A 382 -25.34 -16.04 -10.10
N GLU A 383 -25.63 -14.80 -9.70
CA GLU A 383 -26.57 -13.91 -10.38
C GLU A 383 -25.92 -13.25 -11.61
N ALA A 384 -24.59 -13.26 -11.69
CA ALA A 384 -23.86 -12.71 -12.81
C ALA A 384 -23.81 -13.67 -14.00
N VAL A 385 -23.93 -13.12 -15.19
CA VAL A 385 -23.64 -13.86 -16.43
C VAL A 385 -22.12 -13.97 -16.58
N ILE A 386 -21.57 -15.16 -16.45
CA ILE A 386 -20.14 -15.41 -16.64
C ILE A 386 -19.85 -15.52 -18.14
N LEU A 387 -18.89 -14.74 -18.61
CA LEU A 387 -18.49 -14.73 -20.01
C LEU A 387 -17.29 -15.66 -20.25
N PRO A 388 -17.25 -16.36 -21.39
CA PRO A 388 -16.11 -17.23 -21.74
C PRO A 388 -14.86 -16.41 -22.12
N PRO A 389 -13.67 -17.04 -22.18
CA PRO A 389 -12.43 -16.39 -22.63
C PRO A 389 -12.62 -15.65 -23.96
N GLY A 390 -11.90 -14.55 -24.15
CA GLY A 390 -11.98 -13.69 -25.32
C GLY A 390 -13.15 -12.72 -25.35
N HIS A 391 -14.14 -12.85 -24.46
CA HIS A 391 -15.29 -11.95 -24.41
C HIS A 391 -15.06 -10.82 -23.42
N ILE A 392 -15.35 -9.59 -23.88
CA ILE A 392 -15.19 -8.38 -23.08
C ILE A 392 -16.39 -8.22 -22.14
N GLY A 393 -16.12 -8.03 -20.85
CA GLY A 393 -17.11 -7.78 -19.81
C GLY A 393 -16.52 -7.06 -18.60
N GLU A 394 -17.28 -6.95 -17.50
CA GLU A 394 -16.79 -6.37 -16.25
C GLU A 394 -15.88 -7.37 -15.52
N ILE A 395 -14.72 -6.88 -15.04
CA ILE A 395 -13.76 -7.69 -14.28
C ILE A 395 -14.28 -7.85 -12.85
N ALA A 396 -14.46 -9.09 -12.40
CA ALA A 396 -14.77 -9.46 -11.03
C ALA A 396 -13.63 -10.33 -10.46
N VAL A 397 -13.22 -10.06 -9.22
CA VAL A 397 -12.05 -10.69 -8.62
C VAL A 397 -12.33 -11.17 -7.20
N ARG A 398 -11.69 -12.26 -6.80
CA ARG A 398 -11.74 -12.84 -5.46
C ARG A 398 -10.36 -13.35 -5.07
N GLY A 399 -10.01 -13.23 -3.79
CA GLY A 399 -8.77 -13.79 -3.25
C GLY A 399 -8.43 -13.25 -1.87
N PRO A 400 -7.27 -13.64 -1.32
CA PRO A 400 -6.89 -13.33 0.06
C PRO A 400 -6.69 -11.83 0.35
N VAL A 401 -6.52 -11.01 -0.69
CA VAL A 401 -6.36 -9.54 -0.56
C VAL A 401 -7.62 -8.77 -0.93
N THR A 402 -8.74 -9.46 -1.14
CA THR A 402 -10.03 -8.83 -1.51
C THR A 402 -10.72 -8.28 -0.28
N THR A 403 -10.93 -6.97 -0.23
CA THR A 403 -11.66 -6.30 0.86
C THR A 403 -13.14 -6.63 0.78
N LYS A 404 -13.80 -6.67 1.95
CA LYS A 404 -15.18 -7.14 2.07
C LYS A 404 -16.21 -6.02 2.03
N GLU A 405 -15.82 -4.80 2.41
CA GLU A 405 -16.73 -3.67 2.57
C GLU A 405 -16.06 -2.32 2.40
N TYR A 406 -16.87 -1.30 2.13
CA TYR A 406 -16.53 0.10 2.33
C TYR A 406 -17.04 0.57 3.69
N PHE A 407 -16.21 1.28 4.43
CA PHE A 407 -16.53 1.75 5.77
C PHE A 407 -17.78 2.64 5.77
N GLN A 408 -18.79 2.26 6.54
CA GLN A 408 -20.07 2.98 6.68
C GLN A 408 -20.74 3.37 5.34
N ASN A 409 -20.49 2.60 4.28
CA ASN A 409 -21.08 2.85 2.98
C ASN A 409 -21.73 1.57 2.39
N PRO A 410 -22.88 1.14 2.95
CA PRO A 410 -23.55 -0.08 2.51
C PRO A 410 -24.00 -0.02 1.05
N LYS A 411 -24.36 1.16 0.54
CA LYS A 411 -24.77 1.32 -0.87
C LYS A 411 -23.60 1.04 -1.81
N ALA A 412 -22.44 1.61 -1.55
CA ALA A 412 -21.24 1.34 -2.36
C ALA A 412 -20.77 -0.12 -2.21
N THR A 413 -20.89 -0.68 -1.02
CA THR A 413 -20.59 -2.09 -0.76
C THR A 413 -21.49 -3.01 -1.59
N LEU A 414 -22.80 -2.78 -1.60
CA LEU A 414 -23.76 -3.57 -2.38
C LEU A 414 -23.48 -3.52 -3.89
N LEU A 415 -23.08 -2.36 -4.42
CA LEU A 415 -22.76 -2.21 -5.85
C LEU A 415 -21.46 -2.90 -6.26
N ALA A 416 -20.48 -3.02 -5.34
CA ALA A 416 -19.13 -3.48 -5.66
C ALA A 416 -18.83 -4.90 -5.15
N LYS A 417 -19.59 -5.44 -4.21
CA LYS A 417 -19.29 -6.71 -3.55
C LYS A 417 -20.40 -7.72 -3.75
N MET A 418 -20.03 -8.90 -4.22
CA MET A 418 -20.92 -10.05 -4.40
C MET A 418 -20.46 -11.17 -3.47
N ARG A 419 -21.40 -11.90 -2.86
CA ARG A 419 -21.06 -13.06 -2.04
C ARG A 419 -20.98 -14.32 -2.89
N ASP A 420 -20.11 -15.23 -2.50
CA ASP A 420 -20.09 -16.60 -3.01
C ASP A 420 -20.87 -17.53 -2.05
N ASP A 421 -21.16 -18.73 -2.49
CA ASP A 421 -21.91 -19.72 -1.70
C ASP A 421 -21.06 -20.30 -0.54
N ASP A 422 -19.71 -20.24 -0.65
CA ASP A 422 -18.76 -20.60 0.41
C ASP A 422 -18.48 -19.46 1.42
N GLY A 423 -19.18 -18.33 1.30
CA GLY A 423 -19.01 -17.13 2.15
C GLY A 423 -17.90 -16.19 1.70
N GLY A 424 -17.16 -16.52 0.65
CA GLY A 424 -16.18 -15.63 0.03
C GLY A 424 -16.82 -14.39 -0.59
N VAL A 425 -15.98 -13.38 -0.86
CA VAL A 425 -16.43 -12.11 -1.44
C VAL A 425 -15.74 -11.86 -2.77
N TRP A 426 -16.49 -11.63 -3.81
CA TRP A 426 -16.06 -11.12 -5.10
C TRP A 426 -16.17 -9.61 -5.13
N HIS A 427 -15.14 -8.96 -5.66
CA HIS A 427 -15.14 -7.52 -5.92
C HIS A 427 -15.29 -7.23 -7.40
N ARG A 428 -16.26 -6.39 -7.75
CA ARG A 428 -16.42 -5.82 -9.08
C ARG A 428 -15.47 -4.64 -9.21
N MET A 429 -14.48 -4.76 -10.11
CA MET A 429 -13.41 -3.77 -10.23
C MET A 429 -13.88 -2.42 -10.80
N GLY A 430 -15.06 -2.40 -11.44
CA GLY A 430 -15.49 -1.26 -12.23
C GLY A 430 -14.64 -1.04 -13.47
N ASP A 431 -13.91 -2.07 -13.87
CA ASP A 431 -13.05 -2.15 -15.05
C ASP A 431 -13.65 -3.13 -16.04
N VAL A 432 -13.42 -2.87 -17.33
CA VAL A 432 -13.81 -3.73 -18.44
C VAL A 432 -12.58 -4.42 -19.00
N GLY A 433 -12.72 -5.71 -19.30
CA GLY A 433 -11.61 -6.50 -19.84
C GLY A 433 -12.02 -7.91 -20.22
N TYR A 434 -11.03 -8.74 -20.54
CA TYR A 434 -11.23 -10.14 -20.91
C TYR A 434 -10.06 -11.01 -20.44
N LEU A 435 -10.26 -12.33 -20.36
CA LEU A 435 -9.22 -13.32 -20.22
C LEU A 435 -8.90 -13.91 -21.59
N ASP A 436 -7.61 -14.00 -21.95
CA ASP A 436 -7.19 -14.69 -23.17
C ASP A 436 -7.03 -16.22 -22.93
N ASP A 437 -6.76 -16.95 -24.02
CA ASP A 437 -6.56 -18.41 -23.98
C ASP A 437 -5.35 -18.86 -23.16
N LYS A 438 -4.42 -17.94 -22.85
CA LYS A 438 -3.26 -18.18 -21.99
C LYS A 438 -3.56 -17.85 -20.52
N GLY A 439 -4.81 -17.46 -20.19
CA GLY A 439 -5.24 -17.07 -18.84
C GLY A 439 -4.71 -15.71 -18.41
N ARG A 440 -4.28 -14.85 -19.33
CA ARG A 440 -3.87 -13.48 -19.05
C ARG A 440 -5.07 -12.56 -19.04
N LEU A 441 -5.10 -11.65 -18.08
CA LEU A 441 -6.12 -10.61 -17.97
C LEU A 441 -5.72 -9.40 -18.85
N TRP A 442 -6.68 -8.92 -19.63
CA TRP A 442 -6.54 -7.75 -20.46
C TRP A 442 -7.50 -6.66 -20.01
N PHE A 443 -6.96 -5.50 -19.67
CA PHE A 443 -7.71 -4.32 -19.27
C PHE A 443 -8.06 -3.49 -20.50
N CYS A 444 -9.35 -3.23 -20.73
CA CYS A 444 -9.87 -2.48 -21.88
C CYS A 444 -10.35 -1.07 -21.51
N GLY A 445 -10.40 -0.74 -20.21
CA GLY A 445 -10.81 0.59 -19.77
C GLY A 445 -11.73 0.57 -18.54
N ARG A 446 -12.15 1.75 -18.10
CA ARG A 446 -13.10 1.88 -16.98
C ARG A 446 -14.54 1.69 -17.47
N LYS A 447 -15.34 0.92 -16.74
CA LYS A 447 -16.76 0.71 -17.02
C LYS A 447 -17.53 2.04 -17.16
N ALA A 448 -17.24 3.00 -16.26
CA ALA A 448 -17.87 4.32 -16.26
C ALA A 448 -17.49 5.23 -17.45
N HIS A 449 -16.42 4.88 -18.18
CA HIS A 449 -15.98 5.63 -19.37
C HIS A 449 -16.40 4.97 -20.69
N ARG A 450 -17.22 3.91 -20.61
CA ARG A 450 -17.76 3.21 -21.79
C ARG A 450 -18.67 4.13 -22.59
N VAL A 451 -18.44 4.17 -23.90
CA VAL A 451 -19.35 4.82 -24.85
C VAL A 451 -20.17 3.74 -25.51
N GLU A 452 -21.48 3.80 -25.35
CA GLU A 452 -22.41 2.95 -26.09
C GLU A 452 -22.80 3.69 -27.38
N THR A 453 -22.42 3.14 -28.53
CA THR A 453 -22.90 3.63 -29.81
C THR A 453 -24.21 2.93 -30.14
N ALA A 454 -25.22 3.68 -30.59
CA ALA A 454 -26.38 3.10 -31.22
C ALA A 454 -25.91 2.42 -32.51
N GLY A 455 -25.78 1.09 -32.45
CA GLY A 455 -25.46 0.23 -33.61
C GLY A 455 -26.65 -0.08 -34.43
#